data_9e7b3a31187edfb9e15524febb171cd7
#
_entry.id   9e7b3a31187edfb9e15524febb171cd7
#
_cell.length_a   1.000
_cell.length_b   1.000
_cell.length_c   1.000
_cell.angle_alpha   90.00
_cell.angle_beta   90.00
_cell.angle_gamma   90.00
#
_symmetry.space_group_name_H-M   'P 1'
#
loop_
_entity.id
_entity.type
_entity.pdbx_description
1 polymer ?
#
loop_
_entity_poly.entity_id
_entity_poly.type
_entity_poly.pdbx_seq_one_letter_code
_entity_poly.pdbx_strand_id
1 'polypeptide(L)'
;QQGKVIFGCFSDALPDRWGRALLHRREQLLAAEEKRAVRRLTSFDYLVGIDDFSRMGGFRFKENPNGDFINISNKLRIPPLTAVRELMYASQEIEKSEEQNLLPDKKWLIQLIQPGTSLGGARPKASVTDEQEILYIAKFPSRKDDYDVGLWEHFCHLLAAKAGIRVASTGVLATESKYHTFLSCL
;
A
#
# COMPACT_ATOMS: atom_id res chain seq x y z
N GLN A 1 25.50 16.67 1.02
CA GLN A 1 24.38 16.15 0.17
C GLN A 1 23.83 17.26 -0.72
N GLN A 2 24.67 17.86 -1.54
CA GLN A 2 24.23 18.91 -2.45
C GLN A 2 23.19 18.35 -3.44
N GLY A 3 21.98 18.94 -3.43
CA GLY A 3 20.92 18.66 -4.39
C GLY A 3 19.90 17.55 -4.05
N LYS A 4 20.00 16.85 -2.92
CA LYS A 4 19.01 15.87 -2.51
C LYS A 4 17.95 16.47 -1.57
N VAL A 5 16.68 16.27 -1.88
CA VAL A 5 15.54 16.78 -1.11
C VAL A 5 15.38 16.05 0.24
N ILE A 6 15.93 14.85 0.37
CA ILE A 6 15.90 14.03 1.59
C ILE A 6 17.24 13.31 1.78
N PHE A 7 17.59 13.01 3.02
CA PHE A 7 18.74 12.15 3.33
C PHE A 7 18.54 10.75 2.80
N GLY A 8 19.60 10.16 2.21
CA GLY A 8 19.51 8.84 1.58
C GLY A 8 19.03 7.74 2.52
N CYS A 9 19.40 7.83 3.82
CA CYS A 9 18.95 6.87 4.82
C CYS A 9 17.42 6.83 5.05
N PHE A 10 16.70 7.90 4.70
CA PHE A 10 15.24 7.94 4.82
C PHE A 10 14.52 7.56 3.52
N SER A 11 15.24 7.36 2.41
CA SER A 11 14.61 7.07 1.11
C SER A 11 13.81 5.76 1.15
N ASP A 12 14.33 4.74 1.83
CA ASP A 12 13.69 3.42 1.93
C ASP A 12 12.48 3.40 2.87
N ALA A 13 12.39 4.42 3.77
CA ALA A 13 11.24 4.60 4.65
C ALA A 13 10.12 5.44 4.03
N LEU A 14 10.32 5.98 2.82
CA LEU A 14 9.30 6.73 2.09
C LEU A 14 8.35 5.76 1.37
N PRO A 15 7.06 6.15 1.25
CA PRO A 15 6.15 5.41 0.41
C PRO A 15 6.55 5.54 -1.07
N ASP A 16 6.33 4.47 -1.81
CA ASP A 16 6.51 4.45 -3.25
C ASP A 16 5.24 4.95 -3.96
N ARG A 17 5.13 4.81 -5.27
CA ARG A 17 4.07 5.42 -6.08
C ARG A 17 2.67 5.11 -5.57
N TRP A 18 2.36 3.86 -5.23
CA TRP A 18 1.04 3.48 -4.71
C TRP A 18 0.73 4.15 -3.38
N GLY A 19 1.62 4.06 -2.40
CA GLY A 19 1.44 4.71 -1.10
C GLY A 19 1.33 6.23 -1.19
N ARG A 20 2.10 6.86 -2.09
CA ARG A 20 2.00 8.31 -2.36
C ARG A 20 0.65 8.67 -2.95
N ALA A 21 0.10 7.87 -3.87
CA ALA A 21 -1.23 8.08 -4.42
C ALA A 21 -2.30 8.06 -3.32
N LEU A 22 -2.27 7.05 -2.42
CA LEU A 22 -3.19 6.95 -1.29
C LEU A 22 -3.11 8.17 -0.37
N LEU A 23 -1.89 8.59 0.01
CA LEU A 23 -1.69 9.76 0.89
C LEU A 23 -2.13 11.07 0.21
N HIS A 24 -1.88 11.21 -1.09
CA HIS A 24 -2.37 12.37 -1.84
C HIS A 24 -3.90 12.41 -1.88
N ARG A 25 -4.57 11.28 -2.10
CA ARG A 25 -6.03 11.19 -2.06
C ARG A 25 -6.59 11.50 -0.67
N ARG A 26 -5.89 11.06 0.39
CA ARG A 26 -6.24 11.45 1.76
C ARG A 26 -6.21 12.96 1.95
N GLU A 27 -5.15 13.62 1.48
CA GLU A 27 -5.04 15.08 1.55
C GLU A 27 -6.18 15.78 0.78
N GLN A 28 -6.53 15.29 -0.41
CA GLN A 28 -7.64 15.85 -1.19
C GLN A 28 -8.98 15.75 -0.44
N LEU A 29 -9.26 14.61 0.20
CA LEU A 29 -10.47 14.44 1.01
C LEU A 29 -10.49 15.36 2.22
N LEU A 30 -9.38 15.43 2.96
CA LEU A 30 -9.25 16.33 4.12
C LEU A 30 -9.43 17.79 3.72
N ALA A 31 -8.81 18.22 2.61
CA ALA A 31 -8.95 19.57 2.10
C ALA A 31 -10.42 19.91 1.74
N ALA A 32 -11.14 18.95 1.14
CA ALA A 32 -12.56 19.13 0.81
C ALA A 32 -13.43 19.21 2.08
N GLU A 33 -13.20 18.35 3.09
CA GLU A 33 -13.91 18.38 4.37
C GLU A 33 -13.65 19.68 5.14
N GLU A 34 -12.41 20.17 5.15
CA GLU A 34 -11.97 21.38 5.83
C GLU A 34 -12.22 22.66 4.98
N LYS A 35 -12.77 22.52 3.77
CA LYS A 35 -13.03 23.62 2.82
C LYS A 35 -11.79 24.50 2.57
N ARG A 36 -10.63 23.89 2.42
CA ARG A 36 -9.37 24.54 2.12
C ARG A 36 -8.76 24.06 0.80
N ALA A 37 -7.75 24.75 0.32
CA ALA A 37 -6.99 24.30 -0.83
C ALA A 37 -6.18 23.01 -0.49
N VAL A 38 -6.05 22.13 -1.48
CA VAL A 38 -5.21 20.91 -1.38
C VAL A 38 -3.75 21.32 -1.22
N ARG A 39 -3.09 20.85 -0.18
CA ARG A 39 -1.66 21.11 0.03
C ARG A 39 -0.80 20.24 -0.88
N ARG A 40 0.30 20.79 -1.34
CA ARG A 40 1.35 19.98 -1.95
C ARG A 40 2.10 19.22 -0.85
N LEU A 41 1.97 17.90 -0.83
CA LEU A 41 2.69 17.07 0.12
C LEU A 41 4.20 17.08 -0.15
N THR A 42 4.97 17.28 0.91
CA THR A 42 6.43 17.23 0.91
C THR A 42 6.93 15.81 1.20
N SER A 43 8.23 15.57 1.05
CA SER A 43 8.83 14.28 1.45
C SER A 43 8.65 14.01 2.95
N PHE A 44 8.61 15.05 3.78
CA PHE A 44 8.34 14.91 5.20
C PHE A 44 6.89 14.45 5.46
N ASP A 45 5.90 15.06 4.80
CA ASP A 45 4.49 14.64 4.90
C ASP A 45 4.31 13.17 4.51
N TYR A 46 4.98 12.72 3.45
CA TYR A 46 4.96 11.33 3.04
C TYR A 46 5.64 10.42 4.07
N LEU A 47 6.78 10.84 4.63
CA LEU A 47 7.52 10.05 5.60
C LEU A 47 6.72 9.82 6.88
N VAL A 48 6.08 10.86 7.41
CA VAL A 48 5.28 10.77 8.65
C VAL A 48 3.85 10.30 8.41
N GLY A 49 3.37 10.36 7.16
CA GLY A 49 2.01 9.97 6.79
C GLY A 49 1.74 8.47 6.79
N ILE A 50 2.78 7.63 6.77
CA ILE A 50 2.70 6.17 6.81
C ILE A 50 2.35 5.73 8.23
N ASP A 51 1.47 4.74 8.36
CA ASP A 51 1.20 4.08 9.64
C ASP A 51 2.48 3.42 10.19
N ASP A 52 2.76 3.63 11.47
CA ASP A 52 4.01 3.18 12.09
C ASP A 52 4.15 1.66 12.10
N PHE A 53 3.06 0.93 12.31
CA PHE A 53 3.07 -0.53 12.39
C PHE A 53 3.39 -1.19 11.03
N SER A 54 2.86 -0.63 9.94
CA SER A 54 3.07 -1.17 8.59
C SER A 54 4.30 -0.59 7.89
N ARG A 55 5.06 0.27 8.55
CA ARG A 55 6.22 0.97 7.97
C ARG A 55 7.32 -0.02 7.57
N MET A 56 7.72 0.07 6.32
CA MET A 56 8.89 -0.67 5.82
C MET A 56 10.20 0.00 6.27
N GLY A 57 11.25 -0.80 6.43
CA GLY A 57 12.56 -0.34 6.87
C GLY A 57 12.71 -0.30 8.40
N GLY A 58 13.87 0.18 8.86
CA GLY A 58 14.25 0.17 10.27
C GLY A 58 13.96 1.46 11.05
N PHE A 59 13.35 2.48 10.41
CA PHE A 59 13.12 3.77 11.05
C PHE A 59 11.69 3.91 11.57
N ARG A 60 11.57 4.37 12.81
CA ARG A 60 10.34 4.80 13.44
C ARG A 60 10.51 6.23 13.96
N PHE A 61 9.45 7.02 13.92
CA PHE A 61 9.51 8.45 14.21
C PHE A 61 8.70 8.83 15.42
N LYS A 62 9.23 9.73 16.23
CA LYS A 62 8.58 10.33 17.40
C LYS A 62 8.75 11.84 17.38
N GLU A 63 7.78 12.59 17.88
CA GLU A 63 7.94 14.03 18.14
C GLU A 63 8.75 14.29 19.42
N ASN A 64 8.49 13.46 20.45
CA ASN A 64 9.17 13.52 21.74
C ASN A 64 9.78 12.17 22.10
N PRO A 65 10.98 12.13 22.73
CA PRO A 65 11.64 10.87 23.10
C PRO A 65 10.76 9.94 23.96
N ASN A 66 9.96 10.52 24.84
CA ASN A 66 9.07 9.79 25.76
C ASN A 66 7.63 9.64 25.25
N GLY A 67 7.32 10.18 24.07
CA GLY A 67 5.99 10.08 23.45
C GLY A 67 5.81 8.82 22.62
N ASP A 68 4.60 8.65 22.10
CA ASP A 68 4.26 7.59 21.16
C ASP A 68 4.93 7.83 19.80
N PHE A 69 5.04 6.76 19.01
CA PHE A 69 5.47 6.89 17.61
C PHE A 69 4.40 7.61 16.80
N ILE A 70 4.85 8.41 15.84
CA ILE A 70 3.96 9.17 14.97
C ILE A 70 3.09 8.20 14.15
N ASN A 71 1.81 8.52 14.07
CA ASN A 71 0.83 7.81 13.23
C ASN A 71 0.64 6.33 13.62
N ILE A 72 0.66 6.03 14.94
CA ILE A 72 0.22 4.74 15.43
C ILE A 72 -1.30 4.65 15.30
N SER A 73 -1.76 3.71 14.49
CA SER A 73 -3.17 3.34 14.45
C SER A 73 -3.46 2.28 15.52
N ASN A 74 -3.98 2.72 16.66
CA ASN A 74 -4.39 1.79 17.73
C ASN A 74 -5.66 0.98 17.41
N LYS A 75 -6.30 1.21 16.27
CA LYS A 75 -7.63 0.68 15.96
C LYS A 75 -7.71 -0.31 14.81
N LEU A 76 -6.69 -0.41 13.98
CA LEU A 76 -6.79 -1.24 12.78
C LEU A 76 -5.59 -2.20 12.73
N ARG A 77 -5.85 -3.45 13.05
CA ARG A 77 -4.92 -4.55 12.73
C ARG A 77 -4.78 -4.66 11.21
N ILE A 78 -3.67 -5.22 10.73
CA ILE A 78 -3.55 -5.61 9.33
C ILE A 78 -4.75 -6.49 8.98
N PRO A 79 -5.46 -6.19 7.88
CA PRO A 79 -6.65 -6.94 7.49
C PRO A 79 -6.36 -8.43 7.30
N PRO A 80 -7.29 -9.32 7.64
CA PRO A 80 -7.14 -10.74 7.37
C PRO A 80 -7.22 -11.02 5.86
N LEU A 81 -6.70 -12.16 5.44
CA LEU A 81 -6.72 -12.63 4.05
C LEU A 81 -8.14 -12.71 3.48
N THR A 82 -9.13 -12.92 4.33
CA THR A 82 -10.56 -12.90 3.97
C THR A 82 -11.04 -11.53 3.47
N ALA A 83 -10.37 -10.45 3.83
CA ALA A 83 -10.68 -9.09 3.38
C ALA A 83 -10.10 -8.75 2.00
N VAL A 84 -9.31 -9.64 1.38
CA VAL A 84 -8.64 -9.39 0.08
C VAL A 84 -9.60 -8.94 -1.00
N ARG A 85 -10.80 -9.51 -1.06
CA ARG A 85 -11.84 -9.14 -2.04
C ARG A 85 -12.28 -7.69 -1.86
N GLU A 86 -12.56 -7.28 -0.63
CA GLU A 86 -12.97 -5.91 -0.30
C GLU A 86 -11.85 -4.90 -0.59
N LEU A 87 -10.62 -5.25 -0.22
CA LEU A 87 -9.44 -4.39 -0.47
C LEU A 87 -9.16 -4.24 -1.97
N MET A 88 -9.31 -5.31 -2.74
CA MET A 88 -9.20 -5.27 -4.20
C MET A 88 -10.27 -4.34 -4.78
N TYR A 89 -11.54 -4.51 -4.38
CA TYR A 89 -12.62 -3.65 -4.84
C TYR A 89 -12.35 -2.19 -4.48
N ALA A 90 -11.93 -1.92 -3.23
CA ALA A 90 -11.55 -0.58 -2.80
C ALA A 90 -10.43 0.02 -3.68
N SER A 91 -9.43 -0.77 -4.06
CA SER A 91 -8.34 -0.32 -4.92
C SER A 91 -8.83 0.05 -6.32
N GLN A 92 -9.75 -0.73 -6.89
CA GLN A 92 -10.35 -0.46 -8.19
C GLN A 92 -11.25 0.80 -8.18
N GLU A 93 -11.98 1.04 -7.10
CA GLU A 93 -12.77 2.27 -6.94
C GLU A 93 -11.88 3.53 -6.80
N ILE A 94 -10.72 3.39 -6.15
CA ILE A 94 -9.70 4.46 -6.12
C ILE A 94 -9.16 4.75 -7.53
N GLU A 95 -8.77 3.72 -8.29
CA GLU A 95 -8.29 3.88 -9.66
C GLU A 95 -9.37 4.49 -10.57
N LYS A 96 -10.62 4.03 -10.44
CA LYS A 96 -11.78 4.57 -11.19
C LYS A 96 -12.01 6.05 -10.90
N SER A 97 -11.95 6.44 -9.62
CA SER A 97 -12.10 7.84 -9.24
C SER A 97 -10.97 8.71 -9.83
N GLU A 98 -9.75 8.14 -9.93
CA GLU A 98 -8.61 8.81 -10.55
C GLU A 98 -8.80 9.02 -12.05
N GLU A 99 -9.27 8.00 -12.77
CA GLU A 99 -9.59 8.09 -14.20
C GLU A 99 -10.66 9.15 -14.50
N GLN A 100 -11.61 9.31 -13.59
CA GLN A 100 -12.72 10.27 -13.69
C GLN A 100 -12.39 11.66 -13.14
N ASN A 101 -11.21 11.88 -12.59
CA ASN A 101 -10.82 13.09 -11.85
C ASN A 101 -11.80 13.44 -10.70
N LEU A 102 -12.38 12.42 -10.05
CA LEU A 102 -13.28 12.57 -8.92
C LEU A 102 -12.55 12.26 -7.61
N LEU A 103 -13.08 12.75 -6.50
CA LEU A 103 -12.64 12.31 -5.19
C LEU A 103 -13.15 10.89 -4.93
N PRO A 104 -12.30 9.99 -4.39
CA PRO A 104 -12.75 8.68 -3.99
C PRO A 104 -13.69 8.75 -2.79
N ASP A 105 -14.57 7.77 -2.66
CA ASP A 105 -15.35 7.60 -1.43
C ASP A 105 -14.38 7.33 -0.26
N LYS A 106 -14.55 8.07 0.82
CA LYS A 106 -13.72 8.02 2.02
C LYS A 106 -13.60 6.61 2.60
N LYS A 107 -14.65 5.81 2.52
CA LYS A 107 -14.67 4.43 3.03
C LYS A 107 -13.61 3.54 2.35
N TRP A 108 -13.44 3.65 1.03
CA TRP A 108 -12.46 2.86 0.28
C TRP A 108 -11.03 3.29 0.59
N LEU A 109 -10.83 4.59 0.73
CA LEU A 109 -9.52 5.12 1.06
C LEU A 109 -9.07 4.70 2.47
N ILE A 110 -9.96 4.75 3.47
CA ILE A 110 -9.67 4.33 4.84
C ILE A 110 -9.22 2.87 4.89
N GLN A 111 -9.88 1.99 4.14
CA GLN A 111 -9.51 0.56 4.11
C GLN A 111 -8.10 0.31 3.57
N LEU A 112 -7.62 1.15 2.65
CA LEU A 112 -6.34 0.95 1.98
C LEU A 112 -5.17 1.74 2.58
N ILE A 113 -5.43 2.83 3.28
CA ILE A 113 -4.34 3.69 3.79
C ILE A 113 -3.40 2.92 4.70
N GLN A 114 -3.93 2.24 5.69
CA GLN A 114 -3.10 1.53 6.66
C GLN A 114 -2.33 0.36 6.04
N PRO A 115 -2.99 -0.62 5.37
CA PRO A 115 -2.27 -1.78 4.85
C PRO A 115 -1.50 -1.51 3.57
N GLY A 116 -1.76 -0.39 2.88
CA GLY A 116 -1.23 -0.13 1.52
C GLY A 116 -0.16 0.94 1.42
N THR A 117 -0.03 1.86 2.38
CA THR A 117 0.81 3.06 2.21
C THR A 117 2.30 2.80 2.32
N SER A 118 2.73 1.80 3.08
CA SER A 118 4.15 1.51 3.33
C SER A 118 4.80 0.65 2.26
N LEU A 119 4.02 -0.07 1.45
CA LEU A 119 4.52 -1.05 0.50
C LEU A 119 5.12 -0.40 -0.75
N GLY A 120 6.25 -0.94 -1.21
CA GLY A 120 6.94 -0.47 -2.41
C GLY A 120 6.20 -0.72 -3.72
N GLY A 121 6.54 0.03 -4.78
CA GLY A 121 6.02 -0.15 -6.14
C GLY A 121 4.77 0.67 -6.47
N ALA A 122 4.33 0.57 -7.73
CA ALA A 122 3.26 1.40 -8.29
C ALA A 122 1.89 0.70 -8.34
N ARG A 123 1.88 -0.64 -8.29
CA ARG A 123 0.67 -1.45 -8.42
C ARG A 123 -0.17 -1.39 -7.15
N PRO A 124 -1.51 -1.40 -7.24
CA PRO A 124 -2.39 -1.51 -6.08
C PRO A 124 -2.06 -2.74 -5.24
N LYS A 125 -1.88 -2.55 -3.94
CA LYS A 125 -1.51 -3.62 -3.01
C LYS A 125 -1.86 -3.28 -1.58
N ALA A 126 -1.92 -4.31 -0.73
CA ALA A 126 -2.08 -4.17 0.71
C ALA A 126 -1.34 -5.29 1.45
N SER A 127 -0.96 -5.03 2.70
CA SER A 127 -0.56 -6.07 3.65
C SER A 127 -1.82 -6.78 4.18
N VAL A 128 -1.76 -8.11 4.27
CA VAL A 128 -2.82 -8.94 4.87
C VAL A 128 -2.19 -10.05 5.70
N THR A 129 -2.95 -10.62 6.65
CA THR A 129 -2.50 -11.74 7.47
C THR A 129 -3.40 -12.94 7.30
N ASP A 130 -2.84 -14.14 7.42
CA ASP A 130 -3.62 -15.37 7.52
C ASP A 130 -4.08 -15.65 8.97
N GLU A 131 -4.71 -16.80 9.19
CA GLU A 131 -5.17 -17.24 10.51
C GLU A 131 -4.05 -17.51 11.50
N GLN A 132 -2.82 -17.74 11.02
CA GLN A 132 -1.61 -17.93 11.81
C GLN A 132 -0.83 -16.62 12.04
N GLU A 133 -1.41 -15.47 11.69
CA GLU A 133 -0.78 -14.15 11.74
C GLU A 133 0.46 -14.00 10.82
N ILE A 134 0.61 -14.88 9.83
CA ILE A 134 1.66 -14.75 8.82
C ILE A 134 1.30 -13.59 7.89
N LEU A 135 2.29 -12.73 7.66
CA LEU A 135 2.12 -11.52 6.85
C LEU A 135 2.33 -11.81 5.37
N TYR A 136 1.41 -11.31 4.55
CA TYR A 136 1.48 -11.37 3.10
C TYR A 136 1.34 -9.99 2.48
N ILE A 137 1.93 -9.82 1.31
CA ILE A 137 1.60 -8.73 0.39
C ILE A 137 0.59 -9.27 -0.63
N ALA A 138 -0.60 -8.68 -0.66
CA ALA A 138 -1.58 -8.91 -1.71
C ALA A 138 -1.43 -7.82 -2.77
N LYS A 139 -1.10 -8.20 -4.03
CA LYS A 139 -1.06 -7.29 -5.18
C LYS A 139 -2.32 -7.51 -6.01
N PHE A 140 -3.13 -6.46 -6.10
CA PHE A 140 -4.43 -6.52 -6.77
C PHE A 140 -4.30 -6.31 -8.27
N PRO A 141 -5.22 -6.88 -9.07
CA PRO A 141 -5.34 -6.51 -10.47
C PRO A 141 -5.71 -5.03 -10.59
N SER A 142 -4.99 -4.32 -11.45
CA SER A 142 -5.29 -2.93 -11.81
C SER A 142 -6.35 -2.88 -12.91
N ARG A 143 -7.16 -1.83 -12.92
CA ARG A 143 -8.11 -1.56 -14.00
C ARG A 143 -7.43 -1.36 -15.36
N LYS A 144 -6.12 -1.05 -15.36
CA LYS A 144 -5.28 -0.83 -16.55
C LYS A 144 -4.62 -2.09 -17.08
N ASP A 145 -4.84 -3.23 -16.40
CA ASP A 145 -4.24 -4.49 -16.86
C ASP A 145 -4.97 -5.02 -18.09
N ASP A 146 -4.22 -5.44 -19.08
CA ASP A 146 -4.65 -6.11 -20.31
C ASP A 146 -4.44 -7.64 -20.26
N TYR A 147 -3.64 -8.12 -19.32
CA TYR A 147 -3.39 -9.54 -19.04
C TYR A 147 -3.29 -9.79 -17.52
N ASP A 148 -3.25 -11.07 -17.13
CA ASP A 148 -3.21 -11.49 -15.73
C ASP A 148 -1.80 -11.36 -15.15
N VAL A 149 -1.45 -10.14 -14.70
CA VAL A 149 -0.14 -9.84 -14.11
C VAL A 149 0.09 -10.65 -12.83
N GLY A 150 -0.94 -10.85 -12.00
CA GLY A 150 -0.84 -11.62 -10.76
C GLY A 150 -0.46 -13.08 -11.01
N LEU A 151 -1.11 -13.71 -11.98
CA LEU A 151 -0.81 -15.09 -12.36
C LEU A 151 0.58 -15.23 -12.98
N TRP A 152 0.99 -14.28 -13.82
CA TRP A 152 2.33 -14.25 -14.40
C TRP A 152 3.42 -14.06 -13.34
N GLU A 153 3.20 -13.19 -12.35
CA GLU A 153 4.15 -13.00 -11.25
C GLU A 153 4.32 -14.29 -10.45
N HIS A 154 3.22 -14.99 -10.14
CA HIS A 154 3.26 -16.29 -9.48
C HIS A 154 4.02 -17.34 -10.32
N PHE A 155 3.73 -17.41 -11.60
CA PHE A 155 4.42 -18.33 -12.53
C PHE A 155 5.94 -18.08 -12.55
N CYS A 156 6.38 -16.82 -12.59
CA CYS A 156 7.80 -16.48 -12.51
C CYS A 156 8.45 -16.95 -11.20
N HIS A 157 7.76 -16.83 -10.07
CA HIS A 157 8.26 -17.35 -8.78
C HIS A 157 8.39 -18.86 -8.79
N LEU A 158 7.42 -19.58 -9.37
CA LEU A 158 7.51 -21.04 -9.51
C LEU A 158 8.69 -21.48 -10.38
N LEU A 159 8.94 -20.76 -11.49
CA LEU A 159 10.10 -21.03 -12.34
C LEU A 159 11.42 -20.75 -11.61
N ALA A 160 11.51 -19.62 -10.88
CA ALA A 160 12.68 -19.27 -10.10
C ALA A 160 12.97 -20.36 -9.02
N ALA A 161 11.94 -20.81 -8.31
CA ALA A 161 12.09 -21.91 -7.35
C ALA A 161 12.57 -23.21 -8.01
N LYS A 162 12.03 -23.58 -9.18
CA LYS A 162 12.49 -24.74 -9.96
C LYS A 162 13.92 -24.61 -10.45
N ALA A 163 14.38 -23.38 -10.72
CA ALA A 163 15.77 -23.09 -11.06
C ALA A 163 16.72 -23.07 -9.85
N GLY A 164 16.25 -23.39 -8.65
CA GLY A 164 17.05 -23.40 -7.42
C GLY A 164 17.27 -22.02 -6.80
N ILE A 165 16.58 -20.98 -7.27
CA ILE A 165 16.62 -19.65 -6.68
C ILE A 165 15.69 -19.63 -5.46
N ARG A 166 16.22 -19.16 -4.33
CA ARG A 166 15.43 -18.99 -3.11
C ARG A 166 14.51 -17.76 -3.27
N VAL A 167 13.22 -17.99 -3.30
CA VAL A 167 12.16 -16.98 -3.43
C VAL A 167 11.16 -17.12 -2.29
N ALA A 168 10.39 -16.07 -2.04
CA ALA A 168 9.27 -16.11 -1.11
C ALA A 168 8.21 -17.12 -1.56
N SER A 169 7.47 -17.67 -0.61
CA SER A 169 6.27 -18.47 -0.91
C SER A 169 5.20 -17.58 -1.50
N THR A 170 4.60 -18.01 -2.60
CA THR A 170 3.60 -17.22 -3.33
C THR A 170 2.35 -18.03 -3.63
N GLY A 171 1.25 -17.33 -3.86
CA GLY A 171 -0.03 -17.90 -4.27
C GLY A 171 -0.83 -16.91 -5.12
N VAL A 172 -1.94 -17.36 -5.63
CA VAL A 172 -2.91 -16.52 -6.32
C VAL A 172 -4.31 -16.78 -5.78
N LEU A 173 -5.12 -15.73 -5.70
CA LEU A 173 -6.52 -15.80 -5.36
C LEU A 173 -7.37 -15.36 -6.55
N ALA A 174 -8.30 -16.22 -6.96
CA ALA A 174 -9.38 -15.82 -7.85
C ALA A 174 -10.38 -14.98 -7.05
N THR A 175 -10.58 -13.76 -7.50
CA THR A 175 -11.57 -12.83 -6.97
C THR A 175 -12.65 -12.60 -8.01
N GLU A 176 -13.64 -11.74 -7.76
CA GLU A 176 -14.64 -11.39 -8.77
C GLU A 176 -14.08 -10.52 -9.93
N SER A 177 -12.79 -10.23 -9.89
CA SER A 177 -12.08 -9.56 -10.98
C SER A 177 -11.78 -10.54 -12.12
N LYS A 178 -11.59 -9.99 -13.33
CA LYS A 178 -11.13 -10.74 -14.50
C LYS A 178 -9.77 -11.42 -14.28
N TYR A 179 -8.92 -10.85 -13.42
CA TYR A 179 -7.56 -11.29 -13.17
C TYR A 179 -7.33 -11.62 -11.69
N HIS A 180 -6.30 -12.40 -11.41
CA HIS A 180 -5.99 -12.89 -10.07
C HIS A 180 -5.27 -11.85 -9.20
N THR A 181 -5.55 -11.90 -7.90
CA THR A 181 -4.71 -11.25 -6.89
C THR A 181 -3.52 -12.15 -6.59
N PHE A 182 -2.31 -11.60 -6.70
CA PHE A 182 -1.07 -12.27 -6.33
C PHE A 182 -0.81 -12.10 -4.83
N LEU A 183 -0.35 -13.16 -4.17
CA LEU A 183 0.06 -13.18 -2.77
C LEU A 183 1.53 -13.55 -2.66
N SER A 184 2.28 -12.83 -1.83
CA SER A 184 3.65 -13.15 -1.44
C SER A 184 3.78 -13.12 0.06
N CYS A 185 4.28 -14.22 0.65
CA CYS A 185 4.63 -14.27 2.06
C CYS A 185 5.85 -13.35 2.34
N LEU A 186 5.83 -12.61 3.45
CA LEU A 186 6.92 -11.73 3.91
C LEU A 186 7.86 -12.47 4.86
#